data_5a493090bf3d9ea8d813403022685a4b
#
_entry.id   5a493090bf3d9ea8d813403022685a4b
#
_cell.length_a   1.000
_cell.length_b   1.000
_cell.length_c   1.000
_cell.angle_alpha   90.00
_cell.angle_beta   90.00
_cell.angle_gamma   90.00
#
_symmetry.space_group_name_H-M   'P 1'
#
loop_
_entity.id
_entity.type
_entity.pdbx_description
1 polymer ?
#
loop_
_entity_poly.entity_id
_entity_poly.type
_entity_poly.pdbx_seq_one_letter_code
_entity_poly.pdbx_strand_id
1 'polypeptide(L)'
;MRLALLLIVAVLVANLAHTDEARPVYVEVVEQSSNHYLLKWKVPPVMSAGEEPRISLMHPQCALAVGENATGLIGRKVYRCQWRAGEANNAAFSVQLDYPNSNPALTSLIVFKSLSAEPIQVFSGPEQTT
;
A
#
# COMPACT_ATOMS: atom_id res chain seq x y z
N MET A 1 -31.93 -42.65 0.73
CA MET A 1 -30.47 -42.68 1.01
C MET A 1 -29.63 -41.98 -0.04
N ARG A 2 -29.78 -42.24 -1.33
CA ARG A 2 -28.96 -41.57 -2.39
C ARG A 2 -29.13 -40.05 -2.46
N LEU A 3 -30.33 -39.55 -2.27
CA LEU A 3 -30.65 -38.10 -2.32
C LEU A 3 -30.02 -37.34 -1.13
N ALA A 4 -30.04 -37.94 0.07
CA ALA A 4 -29.47 -37.36 1.26
C ALA A 4 -27.92 -37.30 1.17
N LEU A 5 -27.29 -38.27 0.54
CA LEU A 5 -25.85 -38.30 0.32
C LEU A 5 -25.40 -37.20 -0.65
N LEU A 6 -26.18 -36.95 -1.71
CA LEU A 6 -25.91 -35.87 -2.66
C LEU A 6 -26.03 -34.48 -2.05
N LEU A 7 -26.98 -34.27 -1.15
CA LEU A 7 -27.15 -33.02 -0.41
C LEU A 7 -25.98 -32.76 0.54
N ILE A 8 -25.48 -33.76 1.23
CA ILE A 8 -24.35 -33.63 2.13
C ILE A 8 -23.06 -33.29 1.36
N VAL A 9 -22.85 -33.92 0.19
CA VAL A 9 -21.69 -33.59 -0.66
C VAL A 9 -21.78 -32.16 -1.21
N ALA A 10 -22.95 -31.70 -1.61
CA ALA A 10 -23.15 -30.33 -2.11
C ALA A 10 -22.86 -29.28 -1.02
N VAL A 11 -23.23 -29.52 0.24
CA VAL A 11 -22.96 -28.61 1.36
C VAL A 11 -21.47 -28.58 1.71
N LEU A 12 -20.78 -29.72 1.60
CA LEU A 12 -19.34 -29.78 1.86
C LEU A 12 -18.52 -29.05 0.79
N VAL A 13 -18.95 -29.06 -0.47
CA VAL A 13 -18.26 -28.35 -1.55
C VAL A 13 -18.50 -26.85 -1.48
N ALA A 14 -19.65 -26.38 -0.99
CA ALA A 14 -19.95 -24.96 -0.84
C ALA A 14 -19.03 -24.25 0.18
N ASN A 15 -18.45 -24.96 1.14
CA ASN A 15 -17.53 -24.38 2.11
C ASN A 15 -16.09 -24.22 1.58
N LEU A 16 -15.80 -24.68 0.37
CA LEU A 16 -14.49 -24.49 -0.27
C LEU A 16 -14.42 -23.24 -1.16
N ALA A 17 -15.51 -22.50 -1.29
CA ALA A 17 -15.49 -21.18 -1.86
C ALA A 17 -14.85 -20.21 -0.84
N HIS A 18 -13.53 -20.29 -0.69
CA HIS A 18 -12.76 -19.24 -0.06
C HIS A 18 -12.93 -18.02 -0.95
N THR A 19 -13.65 -17.02 -0.47
CA THR A 19 -13.54 -15.68 -1.00
C THR A 19 -12.07 -15.31 -0.86
N ASP A 20 -11.39 -15.21 -1.97
CA ASP A 20 -10.05 -14.67 -2.04
C ASP A 20 -10.19 -13.20 -1.61
N GLU A 21 -10.05 -12.93 -0.33
CA GLU A 21 -10.04 -11.58 0.19
C GLU A 21 -8.83 -10.91 -0.43
N ALA A 22 -9.08 -10.10 -1.46
CA ALA A 22 -8.05 -9.33 -2.11
C ALA A 22 -7.40 -8.42 -1.06
N ARG A 23 -6.23 -8.84 -0.57
CA ARG A 23 -5.46 -8.08 0.40
C ARG A 23 -5.06 -6.75 -0.24
N PRO A 24 -5.22 -5.62 0.45
CA PRO A 24 -4.81 -4.34 -0.10
C PRO A 24 -3.29 -4.27 -0.25
N VAL A 25 -2.84 -3.41 -1.16
CA VAL A 25 -1.47 -2.91 -1.15
C VAL A 25 -1.30 -2.10 0.14
N TYR A 26 -0.36 -2.49 0.97
CA TYR A 26 -0.08 -1.79 2.23
C TYR A 26 1.12 -0.87 2.05
N VAL A 27 0.91 0.40 2.34
CA VAL A 27 1.96 1.43 2.31
C VAL A 27 2.03 2.13 3.66
N GLU A 28 3.21 2.26 4.22
CA GLU A 28 3.45 2.93 5.47
C GLU A 28 4.47 4.05 5.28
N VAL A 29 4.09 5.26 5.66
CA VAL A 29 4.97 6.41 5.72
C VAL A 29 5.26 6.70 7.19
N VAL A 30 6.52 6.59 7.58
CA VAL A 30 6.96 6.77 8.96
C VAL A 30 7.87 7.99 9.05
N GLU A 31 7.47 8.96 9.83
CA GLU A 31 8.33 10.07 10.22
C GLU A 31 9.41 9.56 11.17
N GLN A 32 10.67 9.57 10.74
CA GLN A 32 11.82 9.15 11.56
C GLN A 32 12.41 10.31 12.34
N SER A 33 12.38 11.50 11.76
CA SER A 33 12.75 12.78 12.35
C SER A 33 12.02 13.89 11.62
N SER A 34 12.17 15.14 12.05
CA SER A 34 11.49 16.29 11.45
C SER A 34 11.70 16.46 9.93
N ASN A 35 12.76 15.86 9.39
CA ASN A 35 13.12 15.97 7.97
C ASN A 35 13.43 14.64 7.28
N HIS A 36 13.21 13.52 7.94
CA HIS A 36 13.41 12.18 7.36
C HIS A 36 12.15 11.35 7.46
N TYR A 37 11.75 10.75 6.33
CA TYR A 37 10.58 9.90 6.21
C TYR A 37 10.95 8.58 5.57
N LEU A 38 10.49 7.49 6.18
CA LEU A 38 10.65 6.14 5.66
C LEU A 38 9.34 5.70 5.01
N LEU A 39 9.40 5.42 3.72
CA LEU A 39 8.31 4.79 2.96
C LEU A 39 8.57 3.28 2.91
N LYS A 40 7.63 2.50 3.41
CA LYS A 40 7.65 1.04 3.33
C LYS A 40 6.40 0.55 2.64
N TRP A 41 6.49 -0.58 1.94
CA TRP A 41 5.32 -1.19 1.31
C TRP A 41 5.37 -2.69 1.29
N LYS A 42 4.17 -3.26 1.18
CA LYS A 42 3.94 -4.67 0.94
C LYS A 42 2.81 -4.82 -0.06
N VAL A 43 3.12 -5.45 -1.18
CA VAL A 43 2.16 -5.76 -2.24
C VAL A 43 1.72 -7.22 -2.08
N PRO A 44 0.43 -7.55 -2.21
CA PRO A 44 -0.03 -8.92 -2.17
C PRO A 44 0.62 -9.77 -3.27
N PRO A 45 0.97 -11.03 -3.01
CA PRO A 45 1.65 -11.91 -3.98
C PRO A 45 0.73 -12.47 -5.08
N VAL A 46 -0.35 -11.78 -5.37
CA VAL A 46 -1.30 -12.10 -6.45
C VAL A 46 -0.91 -11.50 -7.80
N MET A 47 0.15 -10.67 -7.81
CA MET A 47 0.64 -10.01 -9.01
C MET A 47 1.73 -10.84 -9.67
N SER A 48 1.75 -10.82 -11.01
CA SER A 48 2.85 -11.39 -11.78
C SER A 48 4.13 -10.58 -11.57
N ALA A 49 5.27 -11.22 -11.68
CA ALA A 49 6.56 -10.55 -11.57
C ALA A 49 6.70 -9.44 -12.63
N GLY A 50 7.10 -8.25 -12.20
CA GLY A 50 7.22 -7.07 -13.06
C GLY A 50 5.94 -6.26 -13.23
N GLU A 51 4.84 -6.66 -12.61
CA GLU A 51 3.57 -5.90 -12.62
C GLU A 51 3.35 -5.09 -11.33
N GLU A 52 4.27 -5.18 -10.38
CA GLU A 52 4.21 -4.48 -9.12
C GLU A 52 4.23 -2.95 -9.33
N PRO A 53 3.48 -2.18 -8.55
CA PRO A 53 3.52 -0.74 -8.67
C PRO A 53 4.85 -0.18 -8.18
N ARG A 54 5.31 0.87 -8.82
CA ARG A 54 6.35 1.73 -8.27
C ARG A 54 5.71 2.68 -7.27
N ILE A 55 6.17 2.66 -6.03
CA ILE A 55 5.59 3.43 -4.94
C ILE A 55 6.53 4.57 -4.56
N SER A 56 6.00 5.77 -4.50
CA SER A 56 6.76 7.00 -4.24
C SER A 56 5.99 7.93 -3.29
N LEU A 57 6.74 8.62 -2.44
CA LEU A 57 6.24 9.72 -1.63
C LEU A 57 6.43 11.02 -2.40
N MET A 58 5.35 11.76 -2.57
CA MET A 58 5.35 13.01 -3.33
C MET A 58 5.15 14.20 -2.41
N HIS A 59 6.13 15.08 -2.40
CA HIS A 59 6.05 16.41 -1.79
C HIS A 59 7.10 17.31 -2.43
N PRO A 60 6.77 18.61 -2.72
CA PRO A 60 7.70 19.52 -3.40
C PRO A 60 9.03 19.74 -2.67
N GLN A 61 9.03 19.63 -1.35
CA GLN A 61 10.20 19.88 -0.50
C GLN A 61 10.94 18.62 -0.09
N CYS A 62 10.49 17.45 -0.57
CA CYS A 62 11.07 16.17 -0.24
C CYS A 62 11.77 15.56 -1.46
N ALA A 63 12.95 15.01 -1.24
CA ALA A 63 13.72 14.30 -2.24
C ALA A 63 14.09 12.90 -1.76
N LEU A 64 14.14 11.96 -2.67
CA LEU A 64 14.58 10.61 -2.41
C LEU A 64 16.06 10.60 -2.00
N ALA A 65 16.36 10.06 -0.84
CA ALA A 65 17.71 9.93 -0.30
C ALA A 65 18.30 8.52 -0.47
N VAL A 66 17.46 7.49 -0.24
CA VAL A 66 17.87 6.07 -0.34
C VAL A 66 16.73 5.26 -0.95
N GLY A 67 17.08 4.29 -1.80
CA GLY A 67 16.14 3.32 -2.35
C GLY A 67 15.62 3.66 -3.75
N GLU A 68 16.35 4.42 -4.56
CA GLU A 68 15.92 4.83 -5.91
C GLU A 68 15.40 3.69 -6.77
N ASN A 69 16.07 2.55 -6.73
CA ASN A 69 15.72 1.37 -7.52
C ASN A 69 14.92 0.33 -6.74
N ALA A 70 14.39 0.69 -5.56
CA ALA A 70 13.60 -0.23 -4.77
C ALA A 70 12.28 -0.50 -5.49
N THR A 71 12.09 -1.73 -5.90
CA THR A 71 10.90 -2.29 -6.55
C THR A 71 10.58 -3.65 -5.93
N GLY A 72 9.46 -4.23 -6.34
CA GLY A 72 9.06 -5.56 -5.92
C GLY A 72 7.92 -5.57 -4.89
N LEU A 73 7.63 -6.75 -4.37
CA LEU A 73 6.47 -6.96 -3.47
C LEU A 73 6.67 -6.36 -2.08
N ILE A 74 7.91 -6.22 -1.65
CA ILE A 74 8.29 -5.60 -0.37
C ILE A 74 9.45 -4.65 -0.64
N GLY A 75 9.35 -3.43 -0.14
CA GLY A 75 10.43 -2.47 -0.31
C GLY A 75 10.39 -1.32 0.68
N ARG A 76 11.42 -0.50 0.60
CA ARG A 76 11.57 0.70 1.42
C ARG A 76 12.35 1.77 0.68
N LYS A 77 12.00 3.02 0.93
CA LYS A 77 12.70 4.22 0.46
C LYS A 77 12.82 5.21 1.60
N VAL A 78 13.87 6.00 1.61
CA VAL A 78 14.06 7.08 2.58
C VAL A 78 14.02 8.41 1.82
N TYR A 79 13.23 9.33 2.32
CA TYR A 79 13.09 10.69 1.79
C TYR A 79 13.63 11.69 2.80
N ARG A 80 14.30 12.71 2.29
CA ARG A 80 14.72 13.88 3.06
C ARG A 80 13.92 15.08 2.61
N CYS A 81 13.34 15.79 3.57
CA CYS A 81 12.56 17.00 3.33
C CYS A 81 13.29 18.22 3.85
N GLN A 82 13.18 19.34 3.13
CA GLN A 82 13.74 20.63 3.53
C GLN A 82 12.60 21.57 3.85
N TRP A 83 12.17 21.55 5.10
CA TRP A 83 11.09 22.40 5.58
C TRP A 83 11.56 23.81 5.83
N ARG A 84 10.72 24.79 5.50
CA ARG A 84 10.79 26.12 6.07
C ARG A 84 10.24 26.09 7.49
N ALA A 85 10.59 27.08 8.31
CA ALA A 85 10.14 27.17 9.69
C ALA A 85 8.59 27.06 9.77
N GLY A 86 8.09 26.09 10.52
CA GLY A 86 6.67 25.83 10.72
C GLY A 86 5.95 25.00 9.66
N GLU A 87 6.58 24.65 8.56
CA GLU A 87 5.92 23.89 7.46
C GLU A 87 5.79 22.39 7.75
N ALA A 88 6.69 21.81 8.53
CA ALA A 88 6.68 20.37 8.81
C ALA A 88 5.36 19.87 9.43
N ASN A 89 4.72 20.69 10.24
CA ASN A 89 3.48 20.34 10.94
C ASN A 89 2.24 20.35 10.05
N ASN A 90 2.31 21.01 8.90
CA ASN A 90 1.21 21.18 7.97
C ASN A 90 1.48 20.55 6.60
N ALA A 91 2.49 19.70 6.53
CA ALA A 91 2.88 19.07 5.28
C ALA A 91 1.81 18.07 4.81
N ALA A 92 1.29 18.29 3.60
CA ALA A 92 0.42 17.34 2.92
C ALA A 92 1.26 16.45 2.01
N PHE A 93 1.34 15.16 2.34
CA PHE A 93 1.99 14.16 1.51
C PHE A 93 1.00 13.46 0.61
N SER A 94 1.46 13.08 -0.57
CA SER A 94 0.77 12.16 -1.45
C SER A 94 1.62 10.91 -1.64
N VAL A 95 1.00 9.76 -1.68
CA VAL A 95 1.65 8.50 -2.06
C VAL A 95 1.18 8.15 -3.47
N GLN A 96 2.13 8.01 -4.37
CA GLN A 96 1.86 7.65 -5.76
C GLN A 96 2.18 6.18 -5.98
N LEU A 97 1.24 5.46 -6.61
CA LEU A 97 1.38 4.09 -7.04
C LEU A 97 1.31 4.05 -8.57
N ASP A 98 2.45 3.83 -9.22
CA ASP A 98 2.55 3.72 -10.67
C ASP A 98 2.60 2.25 -11.08
N TYR A 99 1.51 1.77 -11.66
CA TYR A 99 1.45 0.42 -12.21
C TYR A 99 2.02 0.41 -13.65
N PRO A 100 2.91 -0.53 -14.00
CA PRO A 100 3.53 -0.56 -15.33
C PRO A 100 2.52 -0.84 -16.46
N ASN A 101 1.44 -1.53 -16.17
CA ASN A 101 0.36 -1.80 -17.12
C ASN A 101 -0.94 -1.15 -16.63
N SER A 102 -1.76 -1.90 -15.91
CA SER A 102 -2.98 -1.40 -15.30
C SER A 102 -3.09 -1.89 -13.86
N ASN A 103 -3.75 -1.10 -13.02
CA ASN A 103 -4.05 -1.56 -11.67
C ASN A 103 -4.96 -2.81 -11.75
N PRO A 104 -4.56 -3.96 -11.18
CA PRO A 104 -5.34 -5.20 -11.20
C PRO A 104 -6.54 -5.17 -10.21
N ALA A 105 -7.20 -4.03 -10.07
CA ALA A 105 -8.34 -3.79 -9.16
C ALA A 105 -8.00 -3.98 -7.67
N LEU A 106 -6.75 -3.71 -7.27
CA LEU A 106 -6.34 -3.72 -5.87
C LEU A 106 -6.67 -2.40 -5.18
N THR A 107 -7.19 -2.50 -3.97
CA THR A 107 -7.26 -1.36 -3.06
C THR A 107 -5.89 -1.11 -2.42
N SER A 108 -5.67 0.10 -1.95
CA SER A 108 -4.47 0.48 -1.21
C SER A 108 -4.83 0.97 0.18
N LEU A 109 -4.10 0.54 1.18
CA LEU A 109 -4.15 1.05 2.53
C LEU A 109 -2.86 1.82 2.81
N ILE A 110 -2.97 3.11 3.00
CA ILE A 110 -1.85 3.99 3.30
C ILE A 110 -1.94 4.41 4.77
N VAL A 111 -0.88 4.17 5.51
CA VAL A 111 -0.77 4.53 6.93
C VAL A 111 0.34 5.55 7.09
N PHE A 112 0.00 6.69 7.65
CA PHE A 112 0.97 7.74 7.99
C PHE A 112 1.20 7.75 9.49
N LYS A 113 2.44 7.55 9.92
CA LYS A 113 2.87 7.56 11.31
C LYS A 113 3.74 8.78 11.58
N SER A 114 3.18 9.76 12.27
CA SER A 114 3.89 10.94 12.75
C SER A 114 4.51 10.69 14.13
N LEU A 115 5.58 11.41 14.44
CA LEU A 115 6.18 11.42 15.79
C LEU A 115 5.31 12.17 16.82
N SER A 116 4.46 13.08 16.37
CA SER A 116 3.70 14.00 17.24
C SER A 116 2.19 13.80 17.25
N ALA A 117 1.67 12.87 16.44
CA ALA A 117 0.23 12.66 16.29
C ALA A 117 -0.12 11.17 16.16
N GLU A 118 -1.40 10.87 16.33
CA GLU A 118 -1.95 9.53 16.08
C GLU A 118 -1.78 9.13 14.61
N PRO A 119 -1.60 7.84 14.31
CA PRO A 119 -1.53 7.34 12.95
C PRO A 119 -2.79 7.66 12.15
N ILE A 120 -2.62 8.08 10.91
CA ILE A 120 -3.69 8.34 9.96
C ILE A 120 -3.74 7.20 8.96
N GLN A 121 -4.93 6.68 8.68
CA GLN A 121 -5.15 5.62 7.70
C GLN A 121 -6.05 6.14 6.58
N VAL A 122 -5.65 5.88 5.34
CA VAL A 122 -6.43 6.23 4.15
C VAL A 122 -6.57 4.99 3.27
N PHE A 123 -7.81 4.65 2.92
CA PHE A 123 -8.10 3.65 1.90
C PHE A 123 -8.30 4.34 0.56
N SER A 124 -7.66 3.82 -0.47
CA SER A 124 -7.86 4.23 -1.85
C SER A 124 -8.36 3.04 -2.66
N GLY A 125 -9.43 3.27 -3.43
CA GLY A 125 -9.95 2.27 -4.34
C GLY A 125 -9.07 2.09 -5.58
N PRO A 126 -9.32 1.06 -6.39
CA PRO A 126 -8.51 0.74 -7.57
C PRO A 126 -8.52 1.81 -8.66
N GLU A 127 -9.52 2.69 -8.66
CA GLU A 127 -9.69 3.76 -9.66
C GLU A 127 -9.08 5.10 -9.23
N GLN A 128 -8.63 5.20 -8.00
CA GLN A 128 -8.02 6.42 -7.47
C GLN A 128 -6.50 6.27 -7.42
N THR A 129 -5.83 6.83 -8.40
CA THR A 129 -4.42 7.21 -8.30
C THR A 129 -4.35 8.49 -7.47
N THR A 130 -4.04 8.38 -6.21
CA THR A 130 -3.80 9.54 -5.34
C THR A 130 -2.34 9.63 -4.98
#